data_da23980c458a5be98c17fc21a663d6e5
#
_entry.id   da23980c458a5be98c17fc21a663d6e5
#
_cell.length_a   1.000
_cell.length_b   1.000
_cell.length_c   1.000
_cell.angle_alpha   90.00
_cell.angle_beta   90.00
_cell.angle_gamma   90.00
#
_symmetry.space_group_name_H-M   'P 1'
#
loop_
_entity.id
_entity.type
_entity.pdbx_description
1 polymer ?
#
loop_
_entity_poly.entity_id
_entity_poly.type
_entity_poly.pdbx_seq_one_letter_code
_entity_poly.pdbx_strand_id
1 'polypeptide(L)'
;VETPEPGLWIVEPQVISAIDVDIEPDLSNAAPFLAAALVAGGSVTIDGWPSPTTQVGALLPSLLTEFGATASVADGALTIDGGPGLIGGGRIAGGARDLPLGGELAPTLVGLAALADSPSRIVGIGHLRGHETDRLAALVADIEALGGIARELPDGLEIEPAPLTAGLWRAEADHRIATTGALIGLAIPGGVVADLATTSKTLPEVPEPG
;
A
#
# COMPACT_ATOMS: atom_id res chain seq x y z
N VAL A 1 4.24 16.83 -27.64
CA VAL A 1 5.32 16.22 -26.86
C VAL A 1 5.85 15.05 -27.66
N GLU A 2 7.15 14.97 -27.83
CA GLU A 2 7.84 13.87 -28.50
C GLU A 2 8.62 13.07 -27.44
N THR A 3 8.69 11.75 -27.62
CA THR A 3 9.43 10.83 -26.73
C THR A 3 10.38 10.00 -27.58
N PRO A 4 11.49 10.57 -28.08
CA PRO A 4 12.38 9.91 -29.05
C PRO A 4 13.12 8.70 -28.46
N GLU A 5 13.31 8.68 -27.14
CA GLU A 5 13.91 7.56 -26.43
C GLU A 5 13.36 7.49 -24.99
N PRO A 6 13.45 6.34 -24.30
CA PRO A 6 13.01 6.21 -22.92
C PRO A 6 13.67 7.24 -22.00
N GLY A 7 12.86 7.95 -21.22
CA GLY A 7 13.31 8.98 -20.26
C GLY A 7 13.58 10.36 -20.88
N LEU A 8 13.37 10.55 -22.19
CA LEU A 8 13.51 11.85 -22.85
C LEU A 8 12.16 12.33 -23.38
N TRP A 9 11.75 13.51 -22.94
CA TRP A 9 10.57 14.23 -23.44
C TRP A 9 10.98 15.57 -24.03
N ILE A 10 10.56 15.84 -25.26
CA ILE A 10 10.76 17.12 -25.95
C ILE A 10 9.40 17.82 -26.02
N VAL A 11 9.32 19.01 -25.45
CA VAL A 11 8.12 19.84 -25.46
C VAL A 11 8.45 21.16 -26.15
N GLU A 12 7.92 21.35 -27.35
CA GLU A 12 8.09 22.62 -28.08
C GLU A 12 7.27 23.73 -27.38
N PRO A 13 7.80 24.97 -27.35
CA PRO A 13 7.06 26.11 -26.84
C PRO A 13 5.78 26.34 -27.64
N GLN A 14 4.65 26.40 -26.95
CA GLN A 14 3.35 26.65 -27.58
C GLN A 14 2.37 27.35 -26.62
N VAL A 15 1.32 27.90 -27.15
CA VAL A 15 0.21 28.41 -26.36
C VAL A 15 -0.56 27.20 -25.80
N ILE A 16 -0.67 27.14 -24.46
CA ILE A 16 -1.46 26.11 -23.77
C ILE A 16 -2.88 26.63 -23.64
N SER A 17 -3.84 25.94 -24.27
CA SER A 17 -5.26 26.23 -24.14
C SER A 17 -5.79 25.62 -22.83
N ALA A 18 -6.74 26.33 -22.19
CA ALA A 18 -7.48 25.77 -21.08
C ALA A 18 -8.35 24.59 -21.57
N ILE A 19 -8.37 23.54 -20.77
CA ILE A 19 -9.26 22.38 -20.97
C ILE A 19 -9.94 22.05 -19.63
N ASP A 20 -11.17 21.59 -19.69
CA ASP A 20 -11.83 20.99 -18.54
C ASP A 20 -11.40 19.54 -18.42
N VAL A 21 -11.03 19.12 -17.21
CA VAL A 21 -10.56 17.75 -16.92
C VAL A 21 -11.25 17.24 -15.68
N ASP A 22 -11.87 16.07 -15.79
CA ASP A 22 -12.32 15.31 -14.63
C ASP A 22 -11.12 14.56 -14.04
N ILE A 23 -10.82 14.84 -12.77
CA ILE A 23 -9.71 14.20 -12.08
C ILE A 23 -10.18 12.88 -11.49
N GLU A 24 -9.51 11.79 -11.87
CA GLU A 24 -9.74 10.48 -11.25
C GLU A 24 -9.38 10.51 -9.76
N PRO A 25 -10.09 9.74 -8.90
CA PRO A 25 -9.66 9.53 -7.52
C PRO A 25 -8.28 8.87 -7.49
N ASP A 26 -7.47 9.19 -6.48
CA ASP A 26 -6.17 8.56 -6.28
C ASP A 26 -6.36 7.12 -5.77
N LEU A 27 -6.18 6.16 -6.67
CA LEU A 27 -6.39 4.75 -6.37
C LEU A 27 -5.34 4.18 -5.40
N SER A 28 -4.15 4.78 -5.33
CA SER A 28 -3.13 4.33 -4.38
C SER A 28 -3.52 4.61 -2.93
N ASN A 29 -4.31 5.67 -2.70
CA ASN A 29 -4.86 5.96 -1.37
C ASN A 29 -5.97 4.97 -0.95
N ALA A 30 -6.60 4.26 -1.88
CA ALA A 30 -7.55 3.20 -1.57
C ALA A 30 -6.88 1.92 -1.04
N ALA A 31 -5.58 1.71 -1.31
CA ALA A 31 -4.88 0.48 -1.01
C ALA A 31 -4.97 0.04 0.47
N PRO A 32 -4.70 0.88 1.49
CA PRO A 32 -4.79 0.46 2.88
C PRO A 32 -6.22 0.10 3.31
N PHE A 33 -7.24 0.78 2.78
CA PHE A 33 -8.64 0.47 3.08
C PHE A 33 -9.06 -0.86 2.47
N LEU A 34 -8.70 -1.11 1.20
CA LEU A 34 -8.97 -2.38 0.54
C LEU A 34 -8.22 -3.54 1.22
N ALA A 35 -6.97 -3.31 1.61
CA ALA A 35 -6.16 -4.28 2.35
C ALA A 35 -6.73 -4.59 3.74
N ALA A 36 -7.41 -3.63 4.37
CA ALA A 36 -8.05 -3.82 5.67
C ALA A 36 -9.11 -4.95 5.65
N ALA A 37 -9.75 -5.23 4.52
CA ALA A 37 -10.66 -6.36 4.38
C ALA A 37 -9.97 -7.70 4.66
N LEU A 38 -8.70 -7.89 4.22
CA LEU A 38 -7.93 -9.12 4.50
C LEU A 38 -7.56 -9.24 6.00
N VAL A 39 -7.39 -8.12 6.68
CA VAL A 39 -7.02 -8.12 8.10
C VAL A 39 -8.26 -8.22 8.98
N ALA A 40 -9.21 -7.32 8.80
CA ALA A 40 -10.40 -7.22 9.65
C ALA A 40 -11.52 -8.20 9.27
N GLY A 41 -11.54 -8.69 8.04
CA GLY A 41 -12.64 -9.49 7.48
C GLY A 41 -13.75 -8.64 6.88
N GLY A 42 -14.66 -9.33 6.17
CA GLY A 42 -15.73 -8.68 5.41
C GLY A 42 -15.25 -8.08 4.11
N SER A 43 -16.00 -7.11 3.59
CA SER A 43 -15.70 -6.50 2.29
C SER A 43 -15.64 -4.98 2.36
N VAL A 44 -14.77 -4.41 1.52
CA VAL A 44 -14.63 -2.98 1.31
C VAL A 44 -14.93 -2.68 -0.16
N THR A 45 -15.80 -1.72 -0.40
CA THR A 45 -16.16 -1.25 -1.75
C THR A 45 -15.73 0.21 -1.92
N ILE A 46 -15.07 0.49 -3.03
CA ILE A 46 -14.69 1.84 -3.46
C ILE A 46 -15.51 2.19 -4.70
N ASP A 47 -16.42 3.14 -4.55
CA ASP A 47 -17.21 3.66 -5.65
C ASP A 47 -16.40 4.58 -6.57
N GLY A 48 -16.83 4.73 -7.81
CA GLY A 48 -16.13 5.57 -8.79
C GLY A 48 -14.79 5.01 -9.24
N TRP A 49 -14.63 3.68 -9.19
CA TRP A 49 -13.39 3.03 -9.64
C TRP A 49 -13.23 3.19 -11.15
N PRO A 50 -12.20 3.93 -11.61
CA PRO A 50 -12.04 4.21 -13.03
C PRO A 50 -11.62 2.96 -13.80
N SER A 51 -12.22 2.77 -14.97
CA SER A 51 -11.86 1.70 -15.90
C SER A 51 -12.19 2.14 -17.34
N PRO A 52 -11.20 2.30 -18.23
CA PRO A 52 -9.75 2.09 -17.99
C PRO A 52 -9.11 3.21 -17.19
N THR A 53 -7.95 2.93 -16.58
CA THR A 53 -7.09 3.92 -15.94
C THR A 53 -5.62 3.61 -16.17
N THR A 54 -4.77 4.63 -16.14
CA THR A 54 -3.29 4.50 -16.19
C THR A 54 -2.65 4.52 -14.80
N GLN A 55 -3.43 4.69 -13.74
CA GLN A 55 -2.93 4.69 -12.38
C GLN A 55 -2.47 3.29 -11.97
N VAL A 56 -1.38 3.22 -11.21
CA VAL A 56 -0.85 1.96 -10.67
C VAL A 56 -1.84 1.22 -9.78
N GLY A 57 -2.79 1.91 -9.18
CA GLY A 57 -3.87 1.32 -8.40
C GLY A 57 -4.73 0.32 -9.17
N ALA A 58 -4.71 0.34 -10.52
CA ALA A 58 -5.34 -0.69 -11.35
C ALA A 58 -4.83 -2.11 -11.06
N LEU A 59 -3.65 -2.25 -10.43
CA LEU A 59 -3.08 -3.53 -10.03
C LEU A 59 -3.67 -4.07 -8.72
N LEU A 60 -4.34 -3.25 -7.92
CA LEU A 60 -4.83 -3.64 -6.59
C LEU A 60 -5.73 -4.88 -6.60
N PRO A 61 -6.70 -5.04 -7.52
CA PRO A 61 -7.53 -6.25 -7.55
C PRO A 61 -6.70 -7.54 -7.66
N SER A 62 -5.73 -7.58 -8.56
CA SER A 62 -4.87 -8.77 -8.74
C SER A 62 -3.92 -8.97 -7.57
N LEU A 63 -3.27 -7.90 -7.10
CA LEU A 63 -2.32 -7.98 -6.00
C LEU A 63 -2.98 -8.44 -4.69
N LEU A 64 -4.15 -7.91 -4.35
CA LEU A 64 -4.86 -8.32 -3.12
C LEU A 64 -5.41 -9.75 -3.24
N THR A 65 -5.76 -10.20 -4.45
CA THR A 65 -6.15 -11.61 -4.69
C THR A 65 -4.98 -12.56 -4.42
N GLU A 66 -3.75 -12.17 -4.73
CA GLU A 66 -2.56 -12.98 -4.41
C GLU A 66 -2.33 -13.13 -2.89
N PHE A 67 -2.81 -12.19 -2.08
CA PHE A 67 -2.81 -12.31 -0.61
C PHE A 67 -3.99 -13.10 -0.06
N GLY A 68 -4.96 -13.47 -0.90
CA GLY A 68 -6.09 -14.33 -0.53
C GLY A 68 -7.46 -13.66 -0.55
N ALA A 69 -7.58 -12.42 -1.00
CA ALA A 69 -8.88 -11.77 -1.17
C ALA A 69 -9.62 -12.26 -2.41
N THR A 70 -10.92 -12.01 -2.45
CA THR A 70 -11.71 -12.02 -3.68
C THR A 70 -11.94 -10.59 -4.14
N ALA A 71 -11.70 -10.33 -5.43
CA ALA A 71 -11.89 -9.00 -6.02
C ALA A 71 -12.99 -9.04 -7.08
N SER A 72 -13.84 -8.02 -7.11
CA SER A 72 -14.83 -7.83 -8.18
C SER A 72 -14.91 -6.36 -8.57
N VAL A 73 -14.97 -6.10 -9.87
CA VAL A 73 -15.23 -4.77 -10.43
C VAL A 73 -16.57 -4.82 -11.16
N ALA A 74 -17.53 -4.07 -10.69
CA ALA A 74 -18.87 -4.00 -11.25
C ALA A 74 -19.46 -2.61 -11.05
N ASP A 75 -20.22 -2.13 -12.01
CA ASP A 75 -20.99 -0.87 -11.96
C ASP A 75 -20.11 0.35 -11.55
N GLY A 76 -18.84 0.37 -11.98
CA GLY A 76 -17.90 1.44 -11.65
C GLY A 76 -17.41 1.42 -10.20
N ALA A 77 -17.51 0.30 -9.52
CA ALA A 77 -16.98 0.10 -8.17
C ALA A 77 -16.04 -1.10 -8.10
N LEU A 78 -15.00 -1.00 -7.24
CA LEU A 78 -14.15 -2.12 -6.86
C LEU A 78 -14.56 -2.61 -5.47
N THR A 79 -14.86 -3.90 -5.35
CA THR A 79 -15.07 -4.57 -4.07
C THR A 79 -13.97 -5.60 -3.81
N ILE A 80 -13.35 -5.52 -2.66
CA ILE A 80 -12.42 -6.52 -2.13
C ILE A 80 -13.09 -7.19 -0.93
N ASP A 81 -13.20 -8.52 -1.00
CA ASP A 81 -13.72 -9.36 0.09
C ASP A 81 -12.57 -10.18 0.68
N GLY A 82 -12.28 -9.96 1.95
CA GLY A 82 -11.26 -10.65 2.73
C GLY A 82 -11.79 -11.89 3.47
N GLY A 83 -13.06 -12.25 3.25
CA GLY A 83 -13.71 -13.36 3.96
C GLY A 83 -13.73 -13.14 5.48
N PRO A 84 -13.29 -14.12 6.29
CA PRO A 84 -13.23 -13.96 7.74
C PRO A 84 -12.16 -12.96 8.21
N GLY A 85 -11.23 -12.58 7.34
CA GLY A 85 -10.05 -11.79 7.69
C GLY A 85 -9.10 -12.50 8.67
N LEU A 86 -7.91 -11.93 8.83
CA LEU A 86 -6.91 -12.51 9.74
C LEU A 86 -7.44 -12.61 11.18
N ILE A 87 -8.07 -11.55 11.70
CA ILE A 87 -8.60 -11.52 13.08
C ILE A 87 -9.80 -12.46 13.27
N GLY A 88 -10.50 -12.84 12.22
CA GLY A 88 -11.57 -13.84 12.22
C GLY A 88 -11.08 -15.27 11.99
N GLY A 89 -9.78 -15.52 12.00
CA GLY A 89 -9.17 -16.84 11.79
C GLY A 89 -8.90 -17.18 10.32
N GLY A 90 -9.01 -16.21 9.43
CA GLY A 90 -8.55 -16.33 8.05
C GLY A 90 -7.03 -16.30 7.93
N ARG A 91 -6.53 -16.31 6.71
CA ARG A 91 -5.09 -16.35 6.40
C ARG A 91 -4.74 -15.30 5.36
N ILE A 92 -3.56 -14.73 5.48
CA ILE A 92 -2.95 -13.87 4.48
C ILE A 92 -1.77 -14.64 3.89
N ALA A 93 -1.78 -14.85 2.58
CA ALA A 93 -0.74 -15.59 1.89
C ALA A 93 0.48 -14.70 1.60
N GLY A 94 1.68 -15.18 1.91
CA GLY A 94 2.91 -14.57 1.43
C GLY A 94 3.16 -14.88 -0.05
N GLY A 95 4.34 -14.51 -0.56
CA GLY A 95 4.76 -14.81 -1.93
C GLY A 95 5.75 -13.82 -2.52
N ALA A 96 6.22 -14.10 -3.73
CA ALA A 96 7.14 -13.24 -4.46
C ALA A 96 6.36 -12.30 -5.39
N ARG A 97 6.69 -11.00 -5.35
CA ARG A 97 6.08 -9.95 -6.17
C ARG A 97 7.14 -9.01 -6.72
N ASP A 98 7.05 -8.74 -8.00
CA ASP A 98 7.90 -7.75 -8.68
C ASP A 98 7.02 -6.55 -9.06
N LEU A 99 7.33 -5.37 -8.52
CA LEU A 99 6.49 -4.18 -8.57
C LEU A 99 7.22 -2.95 -9.18
N PRO A 100 7.82 -3.05 -10.38
CA PRO A 100 8.61 -1.94 -10.92
C PRO A 100 7.81 -0.66 -11.14
N LEU A 101 6.50 -0.76 -11.30
CA LEU A 101 5.58 0.38 -11.42
C LEU A 101 4.71 0.56 -10.16
N GLY A 102 4.76 -0.38 -9.22
CA GLY A 102 3.86 -0.46 -8.06
C GLY A 102 4.37 0.19 -6.78
N GLY A 103 5.41 1.03 -6.85
CA GLY A 103 6.06 1.58 -5.68
C GLY A 103 5.13 2.22 -4.66
N GLU A 104 4.12 2.97 -5.12
CA GLU A 104 3.15 3.62 -4.24
C GLU A 104 2.23 2.62 -3.49
N LEU A 105 2.07 1.41 -4.00
CA LEU A 105 1.30 0.34 -3.35
C LEU A 105 2.16 -0.49 -2.38
N ALA A 106 3.48 -0.48 -2.57
CA ALA A 106 4.40 -1.36 -1.86
C ALA A 106 4.31 -1.28 -0.33
N PRO A 107 4.20 -0.10 0.33
CA PRO A 107 4.07 -0.05 1.79
C PRO A 107 2.87 -0.84 2.31
N THR A 108 1.70 -0.69 1.70
CA THR A 108 0.50 -1.46 2.07
C THR A 108 0.71 -2.97 1.87
N LEU A 109 1.31 -3.37 0.75
CA LEU A 109 1.57 -4.79 0.47
C LEU A 109 2.62 -5.38 1.41
N VAL A 110 3.62 -4.59 1.83
CA VAL A 110 4.59 -4.96 2.87
C VAL A 110 3.87 -5.15 4.21
N GLY A 111 2.91 -4.30 4.55
CA GLY A 111 2.06 -4.48 5.74
C GLY A 111 1.30 -5.82 5.73
N LEU A 112 0.70 -6.20 4.60
CA LEU A 112 0.05 -7.51 4.45
C LEU A 112 1.08 -8.66 4.52
N ALA A 113 2.26 -8.48 3.92
CA ALA A 113 3.33 -9.47 3.95
C ALA A 113 3.87 -9.71 5.38
N ALA A 114 3.93 -8.66 6.21
CA ALA A 114 4.33 -8.78 7.61
C ALA A 114 3.31 -9.56 8.47
N LEU A 115 2.05 -9.61 8.03
CA LEU A 115 0.96 -10.37 8.65
C LEU A 115 0.74 -11.74 7.99
N ALA A 116 1.48 -12.06 6.93
CA ALA A 116 1.29 -13.30 6.17
C ALA A 116 1.80 -14.53 6.93
N ASP A 117 1.26 -15.69 6.59
CA ASP A 117 1.62 -16.98 7.19
C ASP A 117 2.74 -17.73 6.44
N SER A 118 3.27 -17.14 5.39
CA SER A 118 4.34 -17.68 4.54
C SER A 118 5.30 -16.57 4.10
N PRO A 119 6.55 -16.91 3.76
CA PRO A 119 7.56 -15.92 3.37
C PRO A 119 7.12 -15.05 2.20
N SER A 120 7.55 -13.79 2.24
CA SER A 120 7.27 -12.82 1.18
C SER A 120 8.57 -12.18 0.68
N ARG A 121 8.62 -11.96 -0.65
CA ARG A 121 9.68 -11.20 -1.31
C ARG A 121 9.05 -10.18 -2.23
N ILE A 122 9.29 -8.89 -1.98
CA ILE A 122 8.77 -7.77 -2.77
C ILE A 122 9.96 -7.03 -3.35
N VAL A 123 10.08 -6.99 -4.67
CA VAL A 123 11.20 -6.38 -5.41
C VAL A 123 10.71 -5.41 -6.47
N GLY A 124 11.63 -4.77 -7.22
CA GLY A 124 11.30 -3.74 -8.19
C GLY A 124 11.02 -2.38 -7.56
N ILE A 125 11.25 -2.21 -6.26
CA ILE A 125 10.85 -1.04 -5.48
C ILE A 125 12.03 -0.25 -4.90
N GLY A 126 13.24 -0.47 -5.41
CA GLY A 126 14.46 0.23 -4.94
C GLY A 126 14.38 1.75 -5.02
N HIS A 127 13.59 2.29 -5.95
CA HIS A 127 13.35 3.73 -6.10
C HIS A 127 12.67 4.36 -4.89
N LEU A 128 11.98 3.58 -4.04
CA LEU A 128 11.33 4.07 -2.81
C LEU A 128 12.31 4.60 -1.76
N ARG A 129 13.61 4.35 -1.90
CA ARG A 129 14.64 4.93 -1.02
C ARG A 129 14.78 6.44 -1.17
N GLY A 130 14.31 6.99 -2.29
CA GLY A 130 14.41 8.42 -2.60
C GLY A 130 13.08 9.19 -2.45
N HIS A 131 12.08 8.63 -1.76
CA HIS A 131 10.80 9.29 -1.49
C HIS A 131 10.87 10.22 -0.26
N GLU A 132 9.76 10.41 0.47
CA GLU A 132 9.69 11.25 1.67
C GLU A 132 10.69 10.79 2.73
N THR A 133 10.89 9.47 2.82
CA THR A 133 11.93 8.81 3.62
C THR A 133 12.52 7.65 2.80
N ASP A 134 13.58 6.99 3.30
CA ASP A 134 13.96 5.66 2.79
C ASP A 134 12.91 4.64 3.27
N ARG A 135 11.85 4.46 2.45
CA ARG A 135 10.72 3.60 2.80
C ARG A 135 11.13 2.16 3.05
N LEU A 136 12.18 1.66 2.38
CA LEU A 136 12.63 0.28 2.58
C LEU A 136 13.23 0.11 3.98
N ALA A 137 14.13 1.01 4.35
CA ALA A 137 14.74 1.00 5.68
C ALA A 137 13.69 1.22 6.78
N ALA A 138 12.76 2.17 6.60
CA ALA A 138 11.70 2.45 7.56
C ALA A 138 10.80 1.24 7.81
N LEU A 139 10.32 0.59 6.73
CA LEU A 139 9.46 -0.59 6.84
C LEU A 139 10.15 -1.75 7.55
N VAL A 140 11.42 -2.01 7.23
CA VAL A 140 12.19 -3.06 7.92
C VAL A 140 12.34 -2.74 9.40
N ALA A 141 12.77 -1.52 9.74
CA ALA A 141 12.98 -1.11 11.12
C ALA A 141 11.69 -1.21 11.96
N ASP A 142 10.55 -0.80 11.39
CA ASP A 142 9.27 -0.85 12.09
C ASP A 142 8.73 -2.28 12.24
N ILE A 143 8.87 -3.14 11.24
CA ILE A 143 8.51 -4.57 11.35
C ILE A 143 9.36 -5.23 12.44
N GLU A 144 10.68 -5.01 12.45
CA GLU A 144 11.58 -5.55 13.47
C GLU A 144 11.27 -5.00 14.87
N ALA A 145 10.89 -3.72 15.00
CA ALA A 145 10.48 -3.12 16.26
C ALA A 145 9.23 -3.79 16.86
N LEU A 146 8.37 -4.36 16.02
CA LEU A 146 7.21 -5.16 16.44
C LEU A 146 7.54 -6.66 16.66
N GLY A 147 8.80 -7.05 16.54
CA GLY A 147 9.25 -8.45 16.70
C GLY A 147 9.17 -9.28 15.42
N GLY A 148 8.87 -8.66 14.29
CA GLY A 148 8.87 -9.31 12.97
C GLY A 148 10.28 -9.60 12.45
N ILE A 149 10.35 -10.32 11.35
CA ILE A 149 11.61 -10.68 10.68
C ILE A 149 11.55 -10.13 9.25
N ALA A 150 12.30 -9.08 8.99
CA ALA A 150 12.40 -8.47 7.69
C ALA A 150 13.86 -8.14 7.36
N ARG A 151 14.19 -8.07 6.07
CA ARG A 151 15.49 -7.59 5.62
C ARG A 151 15.40 -6.84 4.32
N GLU A 152 16.26 -5.84 4.18
CA GLU A 152 16.41 -5.12 2.94
C GLU A 152 17.12 -5.95 1.87
N LEU A 153 16.71 -5.77 0.64
CA LEU A 153 17.41 -6.17 -0.58
C LEU A 153 17.88 -4.90 -1.31
N PRO A 154 18.79 -5.01 -2.29
CA PRO A 154 19.21 -3.85 -3.09
C PRO A 154 18.03 -3.11 -3.72
N ASP A 155 16.98 -3.82 -4.10
CA ASP A 155 15.81 -3.27 -4.80
C ASP A 155 14.46 -3.73 -4.19
N GLY A 156 14.42 -4.07 -2.91
CA GLY A 156 13.22 -4.57 -2.28
C GLY A 156 13.39 -5.04 -0.85
N LEU A 157 12.49 -5.94 -0.43
CA LEU A 157 12.42 -6.50 0.92
C LEU A 157 12.16 -8.01 0.88
N GLU A 158 12.65 -8.72 1.89
CA GLU A 158 12.19 -10.06 2.26
C GLU A 158 11.64 -10.05 3.68
N ILE A 159 10.56 -10.78 3.89
CA ILE A 159 9.82 -10.83 5.15
C ILE A 159 9.52 -12.30 5.44
N GLU A 160 9.90 -12.76 6.63
CA GLU A 160 9.60 -14.09 7.12
C GLU A 160 8.40 -14.06 8.08
N PRO A 161 7.56 -15.10 8.09
CA PRO A 161 6.46 -15.17 9.04
C PRO A 161 6.97 -15.13 10.47
N ALA A 162 6.47 -14.20 11.26
CA ALA A 162 6.76 -14.08 12.68
C ALA A 162 5.56 -13.47 13.42
N PRO A 163 5.30 -13.89 14.68
CA PRO A 163 4.27 -13.23 15.48
C PRO A 163 4.71 -11.81 15.80
N LEU A 164 3.91 -10.83 15.35
CA LEU A 164 4.11 -9.44 15.71
C LEU A 164 3.50 -9.14 17.09
N THR A 165 4.11 -8.22 17.82
CA THR A 165 3.68 -7.78 19.14
C THR A 165 3.39 -6.29 19.16
N ALA A 166 2.57 -5.85 20.12
CA ALA A 166 2.29 -4.43 20.30
C ALA A 166 3.59 -3.63 20.52
N GLY A 167 3.69 -2.48 19.88
CA GLY A 167 4.86 -1.62 19.94
C GLY A 167 4.60 -0.28 19.25
N LEU A 168 5.65 0.48 19.08
CA LEU A 168 5.62 1.76 18.40
C LEU A 168 6.03 1.57 16.93
N TRP A 169 5.13 1.92 16.02
CA TRP A 169 5.38 2.08 14.61
C TRP A 169 5.72 3.54 14.31
N ARG A 170 6.87 3.81 13.73
CA ARG A 170 7.34 5.17 13.42
C ARG A 170 6.99 5.50 11.98
N ALA A 171 6.09 6.42 11.77
CA ALA A 171 5.69 6.77 10.40
C ALA A 171 6.77 7.53 9.60
N GLU A 172 7.87 7.97 10.24
CA GLU A 172 9.00 8.69 9.63
C GLU A 172 8.56 9.88 8.76
N ALA A 173 7.50 10.59 9.21
CA ALA A 173 6.84 11.67 8.49
C ALA A 173 6.31 11.28 7.08
N ASP A 174 6.11 10.01 6.83
CA ASP A 174 5.59 9.47 5.57
C ASP A 174 4.17 8.90 5.76
N HIS A 175 3.22 9.44 5.01
CA HIS A 175 1.81 9.07 5.09
C HIS A 175 1.54 7.61 4.72
N ARG A 176 2.35 7.00 3.84
CA ARG A 176 2.18 5.59 3.45
C ARG A 176 2.75 4.65 4.50
N ILE A 177 3.84 5.04 5.15
CA ILE A 177 4.35 4.28 6.31
C ILE A 177 3.33 4.37 7.45
N ALA A 178 2.73 5.55 7.70
CA ALA A 178 1.69 5.72 8.70
C ALA A 178 0.47 4.83 8.45
N THR A 179 -0.06 4.80 7.22
CA THR A 179 -1.22 3.95 6.87
C THR A 179 -0.88 2.45 6.92
N THR A 180 0.37 2.07 6.64
CA THR A 180 0.84 0.68 6.83
C THR A 180 0.82 0.29 8.30
N GLY A 181 1.29 1.17 9.19
CA GLY A 181 1.21 0.94 10.64
C GLY A 181 -0.22 0.82 11.13
N ALA A 182 -1.13 1.64 10.62
CA ALA A 182 -2.55 1.54 10.95
C ALA A 182 -3.16 0.21 10.48
N LEU A 183 -2.81 -0.27 9.28
CA LEU A 183 -3.24 -1.57 8.76
C LEU A 183 -2.77 -2.73 9.65
N ILE A 184 -1.50 -2.75 10.02
CA ILE A 184 -0.93 -3.75 10.93
C ILE A 184 -1.60 -3.66 12.31
N GLY A 185 -1.87 -2.44 12.78
CA GLY A 185 -2.54 -2.18 14.07
C GLY A 185 -3.93 -2.78 14.19
N LEU A 186 -4.64 -3.04 13.09
CA LEU A 186 -5.91 -3.76 13.11
C LEU A 186 -5.76 -5.19 13.66
N ALA A 187 -4.62 -5.85 13.39
CA ALA A 187 -4.35 -7.21 13.84
C ALA A 187 -3.67 -7.26 15.22
N ILE A 188 -3.05 -6.16 15.68
CA ILE A 188 -2.20 -6.13 16.88
C ILE A 188 -2.75 -5.11 17.89
N PRO A 189 -3.64 -5.53 18.80
CA PRO A 189 -4.19 -4.63 19.81
C PRO A 189 -3.09 -4.00 20.69
N GLY A 190 -3.18 -2.69 20.92
CA GLY A 190 -2.24 -1.96 21.76
C GLY A 190 -0.99 -1.43 21.04
N GLY A 191 -0.90 -1.61 19.72
CA GLY A 191 0.10 -0.92 18.90
C GLY A 191 -0.17 0.58 18.82
N VAL A 192 0.87 1.37 18.65
CA VAL A 192 0.80 2.83 18.53
C VAL A 192 1.48 3.25 17.23
N VAL A 193 0.82 4.07 16.43
CA VAL A 193 1.41 4.70 15.24
C VAL A 193 1.78 6.13 15.60
N ALA A 194 3.08 6.46 15.54
CA ALA A 194 3.54 7.83 15.70
C ALA A 194 3.25 8.65 14.43
N ASP A 195 3.12 9.97 14.61
CA ASP A 195 2.98 10.92 13.50
C ASP A 195 1.84 10.60 12.50
N LEU A 196 0.74 10.04 12.99
CA LEU A 196 -0.43 9.73 12.16
C LEU A 196 -0.95 10.98 11.42
N ALA A 197 -0.71 12.18 11.96
CA ALA A 197 -1.06 13.45 11.32
C ALA A 197 -0.46 13.63 9.92
N THR A 198 0.62 12.91 9.57
CA THR A 198 1.21 12.92 8.23
C THR A 198 0.24 12.42 7.16
N THR A 199 -0.75 11.61 7.54
CA THR A 199 -1.80 11.13 6.62
C THR A 199 -2.66 12.25 6.07
N SER A 200 -2.73 13.41 6.74
CA SER A 200 -3.50 14.58 6.29
C SER A 200 -3.06 15.12 4.92
N LYS A 201 -1.85 14.76 4.46
CA LYS A 201 -1.37 15.08 3.10
C LYS A 201 -2.28 14.51 2.02
N THR A 202 -2.82 13.31 2.22
CA THR A 202 -3.60 12.56 1.22
C THR A 202 -4.97 12.14 1.73
N LEU A 203 -5.16 12.12 3.03
CA LEU A 203 -6.39 11.72 3.72
C LEU A 203 -6.73 12.78 4.80
N PRO A 204 -7.16 13.99 4.41
CA PRO A 204 -7.32 15.12 5.33
C PRO A 204 -8.40 14.92 6.40
N GLU A 205 -9.31 13.97 6.19
CA GLU A 205 -10.42 13.69 7.12
C GLU A 205 -10.16 12.51 8.06
N VAL A 206 -8.94 11.93 8.05
CA VAL A 206 -8.59 10.91 9.07
C VAL A 206 -8.57 11.59 10.43
N PRO A 207 -9.41 11.16 11.40
CA PRO A 207 -9.47 11.81 12.70
C PRO A 207 -8.11 11.74 13.41
N GLU A 208 -7.73 12.85 14.05
CA GLU A 208 -6.64 12.80 15.00
C GLU A 208 -7.00 11.83 16.14
N PRO A 209 -6.06 11.02 16.61
CA PRO A 209 -6.31 10.15 17.76
C PRO A 209 -6.63 11.05 18.97
N GLY A 210 -7.79 10.85 19.55
CA GLY A 210 -8.25 11.51 20.77
C GLY A 210 -7.53 11.03 22.02
#